data_789a21615e2cfcf36797a8d87bcfc770
#
_entry.id   789a21615e2cfcf36797a8d87bcfc770
#
_cell.length_a   1.000
_cell.length_b   1.000
_cell.length_c   1.000
_cell.angle_alpha   90.00
_cell.angle_beta   90.00
_cell.angle_gamma   90.00
#
_symmetry.space_group_name_H-M   'P 1'
#
loop_
_entity.id
_entity.type
_entity.pdbx_description
1 polymer ?
#
loop_
_entity_poly.entity_id
_entity_poly.type
_entity_poly.pdbx_seq_one_letter_code
_entity_poly.pdbx_strand_id
1 'polypeptide(L)'
;PIYIMALDGLVIHSIVDELHKKLLGGKIDKVYQPENDEVVLHIRNNKENFKLVLSCSASNPRVYLASDYKKENPINAPMFCMLFRKYIQGGNIVNVSQVDFERIIKISVESFDELKEKTTKDIIIEIMGRHSNIILTHSSNNKIIDSAKRIPPSVSRVRQILPGQTYV
;
A
#
# COMPACT_ATOMS: atom_id res chain seq x y z
N PRO A 1 -21.44 13.87 -4.45
CA PRO A 1 -22.23 14.43 -3.35
C PRO A 1 -21.57 14.19 -1.99
N ILE A 2 -21.77 15.11 -1.07
CA ILE A 2 -21.20 15.05 0.29
C ILE A 2 -21.58 13.74 1.00
N TYR A 3 -22.81 13.29 0.78
CA TYR A 3 -23.34 12.07 1.37
C TYR A 3 -22.52 10.83 0.97
N ILE A 4 -22.18 10.70 -0.31
CA ILE A 4 -21.37 9.56 -0.80
C ILE A 4 -19.96 9.61 -0.22
N MET A 5 -19.37 10.79 -0.10
CA MET A 5 -18.04 10.96 0.50
C MET A 5 -18.01 10.56 1.97
N ALA A 6 -19.06 10.89 2.72
CA ALA A 6 -19.18 10.49 4.12
C ALA A 6 -19.30 8.97 4.25
N LEU A 7 -20.07 8.31 3.38
CA LEU A 7 -20.16 6.84 3.33
C LEU A 7 -18.82 6.21 2.98
N ASP A 8 -18.10 6.77 2.00
CA ASP A 8 -16.77 6.28 1.62
C ASP A 8 -15.79 6.36 2.79
N GLY A 9 -15.80 7.45 3.56
CA GLY A 9 -14.98 7.58 4.75
C GLY A 9 -15.31 6.54 5.82
N LEU A 10 -16.59 6.24 6.03
CA LEU A 10 -17.01 5.19 6.96
C LEU A 10 -16.64 3.80 6.46
N VAL A 11 -16.74 3.54 5.16
CA VAL A 11 -16.33 2.28 4.56
C VAL A 11 -14.84 2.06 4.75
N ILE A 12 -14.03 3.09 4.51
CA ILE A 12 -12.56 3.01 4.72
C ILE A 12 -12.25 2.74 6.20
N HIS A 13 -12.96 3.40 7.12
CA HIS A 13 -12.78 3.16 8.55
C HIS A 13 -13.05 1.69 8.90
N SER A 14 -14.11 1.10 8.37
CA SER A 14 -14.46 -0.31 8.59
C SER A 14 -13.39 -1.25 8.01
N ILE A 15 -12.88 -0.94 6.82
CA ILE A 15 -11.81 -1.72 6.19
C ILE A 15 -10.54 -1.66 7.04
N VAL A 16 -10.14 -0.48 7.49
CA VAL A 16 -8.95 -0.31 8.33
C VAL A 16 -9.09 -1.09 9.63
N ASP A 17 -10.26 -1.05 10.28
CA ASP A 17 -10.51 -1.79 11.51
C ASP A 17 -10.36 -3.30 11.29
N GLU A 18 -10.92 -3.84 10.22
CA GLU A 18 -10.80 -5.25 9.86
C GLU A 18 -9.35 -5.63 9.58
N LEU A 19 -8.64 -4.84 8.76
CA LEU A 19 -7.25 -5.10 8.42
C LEU A 19 -6.35 -5.03 9.65
N HIS A 20 -6.59 -4.06 10.52
CA HIS A 20 -5.83 -3.93 11.77
C HIS A 20 -5.98 -5.19 12.62
N LYS A 21 -7.19 -5.68 12.80
CA LYS A 21 -7.46 -6.87 13.60
C LYS A 21 -6.83 -8.12 13.00
N LYS A 22 -6.90 -8.31 11.70
CA LYS A 22 -6.45 -9.53 11.03
C LYS A 22 -4.96 -9.53 10.71
N LEU A 23 -4.38 -8.39 10.40
CA LEU A 23 -3.04 -8.30 9.84
C LEU A 23 -1.97 -7.78 10.80
N LEU A 24 -2.35 -7.15 11.91
CA LEU A 24 -1.36 -6.60 12.85
C LEU A 24 -0.44 -7.71 13.37
N GLY A 25 0.87 -7.50 13.25
CA GLY A 25 1.88 -8.50 13.61
C GLY A 25 2.19 -9.49 12.50
N GLY A 26 1.42 -9.49 11.43
CA GLY A 26 1.58 -10.43 10.32
C GLY A 26 2.88 -10.21 9.55
N LYS A 27 3.42 -11.32 9.02
CA LYS A 27 4.64 -11.30 8.21
C LYS A 27 4.27 -11.24 6.73
N ILE A 28 4.91 -10.35 5.99
CA ILE A 28 4.75 -10.26 4.54
C ILE A 28 5.67 -11.29 3.90
N ASP A 29 5.11 -12.40 3.44
CA ASP A 29 5.88 -13.51 2.87
C ASP A 29 6.27 -13.25 1.42
N LYS A 30 5.34 -12.71 0.62
CA LYS A 30 5.55 -12.48 -0.81
C LYS A 30 4.82 -11.24 -1.28
N VAL A 31 5.35 -10.63 -2.34
CA VAL A 31 4.75 -9.46 -3.00
C VAL A 31 4.67 -9.73 -4.50
N TYR A 32 3.51 -9.45 -5.09
CA TYR A 32 3.27 -9.55 -6.51
C TYR A 32 2.61 -8.28 -7.04
N GLN A 33 2.82 -7.98 -8.30
CA GLN A 33 2.18 -6.86 -8.99
C GLN A 33 1.61 -7.38 -10.32
N PRO A 34 0.42 -7.99 -10.29
CA PRO A 34 -0.16 -8.57 -11.52
C PRO A 34 -0.59 -7.53 -12.56
N GLU A 35 -0.87 -6.30 -12.11
CA GLU A 35 -1.21 -5.16 -12.97
C GLU A 35 -0.39 -3.95 -12.54
N ASN A 36 -0.22 -2.96 -13.43
CA ASN A 36 0.54 -1.76 -13.10
C ASN A 36 -0.04 -0.99 -11.90
N ASP A 37 -1.34 -1.08 -11.70
CA ASP A 37 -2.08 -0.40 -10.63
C ASP A 37 -2.57 -1.35 -9.53
N GLU A 38 -2.03 -2.56 -9.45
CA GLU A 38 -2.47 -3.55 -8.46
C GLU A 38 -1.28 -4.30 -7.86
N VAL A 39 -1.20 -4.28 -6.53
CA VAL A 39 -0.18 -5.00 -5.76
C VAL A 39 -0.87 -5.98 -4.84
N VAL A 40 -0.34 -7.20 -4.74
CA VAL A 40 -0.87 -8.25 -3.86
C VAL A 40 0.20 -8.65 -2.86
N LEU A 41 -0.14 -8.56 -1.58
CA LEU A 41 0.73 -8.97 -0.48
C LEU A 41 0.23 -10.31 0.08
N HIS A 42 1.10 -11.31 0.12
CA HIS A 42 0.83 -12.55 0.81
C HIS A 42 1.32 -12.41 2.25
N ILE A 43 0.39 -12.47 3.19
CA ILE A 43 0.65 -12.20 4.61
C ILE A 43 0.27 -13.43 5.42
N ARG A 44 1.14 -13.81 6.36
CA ARG A 44 0.85 -14.87 7.31
C ARG A 44 0.74 -14.29 8.70
N ASN A 45 -0.37 -14.55 9.38
CA ASN A 45 -0.60 -14.08 10.74
C ASN A 45 -1.45 -15.11 11.51
N ASN A 46 -1.02 -15.43 12.73
CA ASN A 46 -1.74 -16.36 13.61
C ASN A 46 -2.09 -17.68 12.91
N LYS A 47 -1.15 -18.25 12.17
CA LYS A 47 -1.29 -19.50 11.41
C LYS A 47 -2.29 -19.42 10.25
N GLU A 48 -2.75 -18.24 9.89
CA GLU A 48 -3.59 -17.99 8.73
C GLU A 48 -2.82 -17.29 7.62
N ASN A 49 -3.21 -17.59 6.38
CA ASN A 49 -2.65 -16.95 5.20
C ASN A 49 -3.67 -15.98 4.61
N PHE A 50 -3.22 -14.76 4.32
CA PHE A 50 -4.06 -13.73 3.74
C PHE A 50 -3.45 -13.23 2.44
N LYS A 51 -4.30 -12.88 1.49
CA LYS A 51 -3.92 -12.15 0.27
C LYS A 51 -4.54 -10.77 0.35
N LEU A 52 -3.72 -9.77 0.62
CA LEU A 52 -4.17 -8.39 0.67
C LEU A 52 -3.98 -7.77 -0.72
N VAL A 53 -5.07 -7.38 -1.35
CA VAL A 53 -5.07 -6.76 -2.67
C VAL A 53 -5.18 -5.25 -2.52
N LEU A 54 -4.19 -4.54 -3.07
CA LEU A 54 -4.14 -3.09 -3.12
C LEU A 54 -4.33 -2.68 -4.56
N SER A 55 -5.45 -2.04 -4.87
CA SER A 55 -5.74 -1.58 -6.22
C SER A 55 -5.92 -0.06 -6.25
N CYS A 56 -5.14 0.60 -7.10
CA CYS A 56 -5.32 2.02 -7.42
C CYS A 56 -5.85 2.22 -8.84
N SER A 57 -6.62 1.26 -9.33
CA SER A 57 -7.31 1.35 -10.61
C SER A 57 -8.20 2.60 -10.66
N ALA A 58 -8.15 3.33 -11.77
CA ALA A 58 -8.95 4.55 -11.93
C ALA A 58 -10.45 4.30 -11.82
N SER A 59 -10.91 3.12 -12.26
CA SER A 59 -12.32 2.77 -12.28
C SER A 59 -12.80 2.06 -11.01
N ASN A 60 -11.89 1.40 -10.27
CA ASN A 60 -12.26 0.58 -9.13
C ASN A 60 -11.13 0.50 -8.10
N PRO A 61 -10.76 1.65 -7.49
CA PRO A 61 -9.73 1.63 -6.44
C PRO A 61 -10.28 0.96 -5.20
N ARG A 62 -9.50 0.04 -4.62
CA ARG A 62 -9.94 -0.70 -3.44
C ARG A 62 -8.80 -1.40 -2.73
N VAL A 63 -9.03 -1.70 -1.46
CA VAL A 63 -8.17 -2.52 -0.62
C VAL A 63 -9.03 -3.61 0.00
N TYR A 64 -8.66 -4.87 -0.18
CA TYR A 64 -9.46 -5.97 0.36
C TYR A 64 -8.64 -7.24 0.57
N LEU A 65 -9.14 -8.10 1.44
CA LEU A 65 -8.60 -9.46 1.63
C LEU A 65 -9.31 -10.39 0.66
N ALA A 66 -8.56 -10.99 -0.26
CA ALA A 66 -9.11 -11.88 -1.27
C ALA A 66 -9.18 -13.31 -0.75
N SER A 67 -10.32 -13.96 -0.93
CA SER A 67 -10.48 -15.38 -0.63
C SER A 67 -10.06 -16.27 -1.80
N ASP A 68 -10.22 -15.77 -3.02
CA ASP A 68 -9.92 -16.53 -4.25
C ASP A 68 -9.39 -15.55 -5.31
N TYR A 69 -8.07 -15.39 -5.33
CA TYR A 69 -7.41 -14.48 -6.23
C TYR A 69 -6.59 -15.28 -7.26
N LYS A 70 -6.89 -15.08 -8.56
CA LYS A 70 -6.34 -15.90 -9.65
C LYS A 70 -5.70 -15.13 -10.80
N LYS A 71 -5.32 -13.87 -10.61
CA LYS A 71 -4.62 -13.16 -11.67
C LYS A 71 -3.21 -13.69 -11.84
N GLU A 72 -2.79 -13.82 -13.10
CA GLU A 72 -1.44 -14.23 -13.42
C GLU A 72 -0.45 -13.08 -13.19
N ASN A 73 0.76 -13.43 -12.78
CA ASN A 73 1.82 -12.46 -12.59
C ASN A 73 2.64 -12.32 -13.88
N PRO A 74 3.15 -11.12 -14.20
CA PRO A 74 4.04 -10.95 -15.33
C PRO A 74 5.32 -11.79 -15.16
N ILE A 75 5.90 -12.22 -16.28
CA ILE A 75 7.13 -13.02 -16.27
C ILE A 75 8.25 -12.26 -15.55
N ASN A 76 8.38 -10.95 -15.82
CA ASN A 76 9.33 -10.08 -15.14
C ASN A 76 8.56 -9.15 -14.21
N ALA A 77 8.93 -9.13 -12.93
CA ALA A 77 8.30 -8.23 -11.96
C ALA A 77 8.58 -6.77 -12.31
N PRO A 78 7.57 -5.88 -12.27
CA PRO A 78 7.80 -4.45 -12.44
C PRO A 78 8.74 -3.88 -11.37
N MET A 79 9.37 -2.75 -11.66
CA MET A 79 10.32 -2.10 -10.73
C MET A 79 9.67 -1.82 -9.38
N PHE A 80 8.43 -1.34 -9.35
CA PHE A 80 7.72 -1.05 -8.10
C PHE A 80 7.58 -2.31 -7.24
N CYS A 81 7.24 -3.44 -7.85
CA CYS A 81 7.16 -4.73 -7.15
C CYS A 81 8.53 -5.14 -6.58
N MET A 82 9.59 -4.96 -7.35
CA MET A 82 10.95 -5.28 -6.89
C MET A 82 11.35 -4.42 -5.70
N LEU A 83 10.96 -3.14 -5.67
CA LEU A 83 11.21 -2.26 -4.53
C LEU A 83 10.41 -2.68 -3.30
N PHE A 84 9.16 -3.09 -3.47
CA PHE A 84 8.39 -3.69 -2.38
C PHE A 84 9.12 -4.90 -1.80
N ARG A 85 9.59 -5.79 -2.65
CA ARG A 85 10.32 -6.99 -2.19
C ARG A 85 11.58 -6.62 -1.44
N LYS A 86 12.34 -5.66 -1.97
CA LYS A 86 13.59 -5.22 -1.35
C LYS A 86 13.37 -4.63 0.04
N TYR A 87 12.35 -3.79 0.22
CA TYR A 87 12.19 -2.99 1.43
C TYR A 87 11.24 -3.59 2.46
N ILE A 88 10.25 -4.38 2.06
CA ILE A 88 9.23 -4.85 3.00
C ILE A 88 9.00 -6.36 3.03
N GLN A 89 9.44 -7.11 2.02
CA GLN A 89 9.26 -8.56 2.04
C GLN A 89 10.04 -9.17 3.21
N GLY A 90 9.39 -10.03 3.97
CA GLY A 90 9.93 -10.58 5.20
C GLY A 90 9.68 -9.71 6.44
N GLY A 91 9.15 -8.51 6.26
CA GLY A 91 8.85 -7.60 7.36
C GLY A 91 7.52 -7.91 8.04
N ASN A 92 7.31 -7.28 9.19
CA ASN A 92 6.10 -7.44 9.98
C ASN A 92 5.27 -6.16 9.98
N ILE A 93 3.96 -6.33 9.87
CA ILE A 93 3.01 -5.21 9.93
C ILE A 93 2.90 -4.75 11.39
N VAL A 94 3.27 -3.50 11.65
CA VAL A 94 3.26 -2.93 12.99
C VAL A 94 2.12 -1.93 13.21
N ASN A 95 1.50 -1.45 12.13
CA ASN A 95 0.34 -0.57 12.25
C ASN A 95 -0.47 -0.57 10.95
N VAL A 96 -1.78 -0.42 11.09
CA VAL A 96 -2.72 -0.17 10.00
C VAL A 96 -3.62 0.96 10.46
N SER A 97 -3.65 2.07 9.75
CA SER A 97 -4.40 3.26 10.15
C SER A 97 -5.04 3.96 8.96
N GLN A 98 -6.08 4.73 9.24
CA GLN A 98 -6.65 5.69 8.32
C GLN A 98 -6.06 7.06 8.63
N VAL A 99 -5.67 7.79 7.59
CA VAL A 99 -5.07 9.12 7.77
C VAL A 99 -6.19 10.16 7.85
N ASP A 100 -6.35 10.83 9.00
CA ASP A 100 -7.22 11.99 9.21
C ASP A 100 -8.66 11.84 8.69
N PHE A 101 -9.26 10.66 8.82
CA PHE A 101 -10.59 10.35 8.29
C PHE A 101 -10.72 10.52 6.77
N GLU A 102 -9.60 10.68 6.08
CA GLU A 102 -9.56 10.72 4.62
C GLU A 102 -9.61 9.32 4.03
N ARG A 103 -9.74 9.24 2.71
CA ARG A 103 -9.71 7.96 1.98
C ARG A 103 -8.28 7.50 1.73
N ILE A 104 -7.49 7.50 2.79
CA ILE A 104 -6.08 7.12 2.76
C ILE A 104 -5.83 6.08 3.84
N ILE A 105 -5.29 4.94 3.44
CA ILE A 105 -4.89 3.85 4.34
C ILE A 105 -3.38 3.83 4.41
N LYS A 106 -2.84 3.74 5.62
CA LYS A 106 -1.40 3.61 5.85
C LYS A 106 -1.12 2.30 6.56
N ILE A 107 -0.26 1.48 5.95
CA ILE A 107 0.22 0.22 6.53
C ILE A 107 1.71 0.39 6.81
N SER A 108 2.09 0.32 8.07
CA SER A 108 3.49 0.45 8.48
C SER A 108 4.10 -0.94 8.64
N VAL A 109 5.24 -1.15 8.00
CA VAL A 109 5.95 -2.43 7.98
C VAL A 109 7.35 -2.24 8.53
N GLU A 110 7.70 -3.06 9.52
CA GLU A 110 9.02 -3.07 10.14
C GLU A 110 9.85 -4.21 9.55
N SER A 111 11.03 -3.90 9.08
CA SER A 111 11.94 -4.88 8.50
C SER A 111 13.39 -4.53 8.85
N PHE A 112 14.31 -5.45 8.53
CA PHE A 112 15.73 -5.23 8.73
C PHE A 112 16.38 -4.89 7.39
N ASP A 113 17.26 -3.88 7.39
CA ASP A 113 18.01 -3.49 6.22
C ASP A 113 19.25 -4.39 6.01
N GLU A 114 20.07 -4.07 5.01
CA GLU A 114 21.30 -4.83 4.70
C GLU A 114 22.31 -4.85 5.85
N LEU A 115 22.29 -3.80 6.69
CA LEU A 115 23.13 -3.69 7.88
C LEU A 115 22.48 -4.34 9.10
N LYS A 116 21.34 -5.01 8.92
CA LYS A 116 20.53 -5.63 9.98
C LYS A 116 20.00 -4.64 10.99
N GLU A 117 19.86 -3.40 10.59
CA GLU A 117 19.19 -2.37 11.39
C GLU A 117 17.69 -2.40 11.13
N LYS A 118 16.91 -2.21 12.19
CA LYS A 118 15.46 -2.18 12.11
C LYS A 118 15.00 -0.86 11.47
N THR A 119 14.23 -0.96 10.40
CA THR A 119 13.66 0.20 9.72
C THR A 119 12.17 0.01 9.51
N THR A 120 11.44 1.10 9.40
CA THR A 120 10.00 1.07 9.14
C THR A 120 9.72 1.78 7.81
N LYS A 121 8.87 1.14 7.01
CA LYS A 121 8.38 1.70 5.74
C LYS A 121 6.88 1.81 5.82
N ASP A 122 6.31 2.80 5.14
CA ASP A 122 4.86 2.95 5.05
C ASP A 122 4.39 2.64 3.65
N ILE A 123 3.33 1.85 3.56
CA ILE A 123 2.56 1.64 2.34
C ILE A 123 1.35 2.55 2.47
N ILE A 124 1.25 3.53 1.58
CA ILE A 124 0.16 4.51 1.59
C ILE A 124 -0.75 4.24 0.40
N ILE A 125 -2.00 3.96 0.66
CA ILE A 125 -3.00 3.70 -0.38
C ILE A 125 -4.00 4.85 -0.37
N GLU A 126 -3.98 5.64 -1.45
CA GLU A 126 -4.91 6.75 -1.67
C GLU A 126 -6.04 6.27 -2.56
N ILE A 127 -7.27 6.31 -2.03
CA ILE A 127 -8.47 5.83 -2.74
C ILE A 127 -9.29 7.04 -3.15
N MET A 128 -8.92 7.65 -4.29
CA MET A 128 -9.46 8.92 -4.78
C MET A 128 -9.86 8.85 -6.26
N GLY A 129 -10.63 7.82 -6.63
CA GLY A 129 -11.06 7.63 -8.01
C GLY A 129 -9.85 7.48 -8.96
N ARG A 130 -9.83 8.24 -10.05
CA ARG A 130 -8.74 8.20 -11.03
C ARG A 130 -7.41 8.71 -10.46
N HIS A 131 -7.43 9.44 -9.36
CA HIS A 131 -6.24 9.94 -8.66
C HIS A 131 -5.75 8.98 -7.57
N SER A 132 -6.29 7.77 -7.52
CA SER A 132 -5.86 6.75 -6.57
C SER A 132 -4.41 6.35 -6.85
N ASN A 133 -3.68 6.01 -5.79
CA ASN A 133 -2.27 5.66 -5.90
C ASN A 133 -1.85 4.70 -4.77
N ILE A 134 -0.75 4.02 -4.99
CA ILE A 134 -0.07 3.23 -3.97
C ILE A 134 1.34 3.80 -3.87
N ILE A 135 1.74 4.25 -2.69
CA ILE A 135 3.01 4.94 -2.47
C ILE A 135 3.78 4.23 -1.36
N LEU A 136 5.06 3.97 -1.61
CA LEU A 136 5.95 3.38 -0.62
C LEU A 136 6.92 4.46 -0.12
N THR A 137 6.96 4.67 1.21
CA THR A 137 7.78 5.72 1.83
C THR A 137 8.63 5.18 2.96
N HIS A 138 9.72 5.91 3.28
CA HIS A 138 10.42 5.73 4.54
C HIS A 138 9.63 6.42 5.65
N SER A 139 9.35 5.70 6.74
CA SER A 139 8.57 6.27 7.85
C SER A 139 9.30 7.39 8.59
N SER A 140 10.63 7.32 8.63
CA SER A 140 11.45 8.27 9.40
C SER A 140 11.38 9.72 8.87
N ASN A 141 11.25 9.90 7.56
CA ASN A 141 11.31 11.22 6.94
C ASN A 141 10.23 11.45 5.87
N ASN A 142 9.34 10.48 5.66
CA ASN A 142 8.29 10.49 4.64
C ASN A 142 8.82 10.63 3.21
N LYS A 143 10.07 10.28 2.96
CA LYS A 143 10.61 10.29 1.60
C LYS A 143 10.06 9.13 0.80
N ILE A 144 9.62 9.45 -0.40
CA ILE A 144 9.03 8.47 -1.32
C ILE A 144 10.13 7.57 -1.89
N ILE A 145 9.92 6.25 -1.76
CA ILE A 145 10.78 5.25 -2.40
C ILE A 145 10.33 5.08 -3.85
N ASP A 146 9.05 4.85 -4.06
CA ASP A 146 8.41 4.84 -5.37
C ASP A 146 6.89 4.81 -5.19
N SER A 147 6.18 4.80 -6.32
CA SER A 147 4.71 4.73 -6.37
C SER A 147 4.25 3.96 -7.60
N ALA A 148 3.02 3.47 -7.56
CA ALA A 148 2.41 2.82 -8.72
C ALA A 148 2.21 3.82 -9.86
N LYS A 149 1.84 5.05 -9.50
CA LYS A 149 1.64 6.15 -10.46
C LYS A 149 2.54 7.31 -10.08
N ARG A 150 3.54 7.59 -10.90
CA ARG A 150 4.41 8.74 -10.70
C ARG A 150 3.72 10.00 -11.20
N ILE A 151 3.83 11.08 -10.44
CA ILE A 151 3.24 12.38 -10.79
C ILE A 151 4.38 13.41 -10.90
N PRO A 152 4.95 13.60 -12.11
CA PRO A 152 6.02 14.57 -12.34
C PRO A 152 5.48 16.01 -12.42
N PRO A 153 6.36 17.02 -12.36
CA PRO A 153 5.94 18.43 -12.50
C PRO A 153 5.17 18.74 -13.78
N SER A 154 5.43 17.98 -14.85
CA SER A 154 4.72 18.14 -16.12
C SER A 154 3.24 17.77 -16.04
N VAL A 155 2.84 16.93 -15.07
CA VAL A 155 1.45 16.51 -14.86
C VAL A 155 0.78 17.37 -13.79
N SER A 156 1.48 17.69 -12.70
CA SER A 156 0.95 18.55 -11.64
C SER A 156 2.06 19.40 -11.04
N ARG A 157 1.79 20.69 -10.88
CA ARG A 157 2.70 21.63 -10.20
C ARG A 157 2.44 21.67 -8.70
N VAL A 158 1.22 21.29 -8.28
CA VAL A 158 0.79 21.38 -6.88
C VAL A 158 1.28 20.19 -6.09
N ARG A 159 1.22 18.99 -6.68
CA ARG A 159 1.58 17.77 -5.99
C ARG A 159 2.37 16.85 -6.91
N GLN A 160 3.59 16.56 -6.51
CA GLN A 160 4.49 15.66 -7.25
C GLN A 160 4.70 14.40 -6.43
N ILE A 161 4.62 13.23 -7.10
CA ILE A 161 4.87 11.93 -6.49
C ILE A 161 5.99 11.26 -7.28
N LEU A 162 7.22 11.45 -6.81
CA LEU A 162 8.43 10.92 -7.43
C LEU A 162 9.38 10.36 -6.38
N PRO A 163 10.20 9.36 -6.74
CA PRO A 163 11.22 8.85 -5.82
C PRO A 163 12.12 9.97 -5.29
N GLY A 164 12.39 9.94 -4.00
CA GLY A 164 13.26 10.91 -3.33
C GLY A 164 12.57 12.17 -2.83
N GLN A 165 11.35 12.43 -3.26
CA GLN A 165 10.58 13.58 -2.77
C GLN A 165 9.84 13.23 -1.48
N THR A 166 9.50 14.25 -0.71
CA THR A 166 8.73 14.06 0.52
C THR A 166 7.25 13.89 0.21
N TYR A 167 6.64 12.85 0.79
CA TYR A 167 5.21 12.64 0.69
C TYR A 167 4.47 13.65 1.57
N VAL A 168 3.49 14.30 1.00
CA VAL A 168 2.69 15.32 1.70
C VAL A 168 1.20 14.99 1.55
#